data_b20a8872c9961b338631a57b8037e3a4
#
_entry.id   b20a8872c9961b338631a57b8037e3a4
#
_cell.length_a   1.000
_cell.length_b   1.000
_cell.length_c   1.000
_cell.angle_alpha   90.00
_cell.angle_beta   90.00
_cell.angle_gamma   90.00
#
_symmetry.space_group_name_H-M   'P 1'
#
loop_
_entity.id
_entity.type
_entity.pdbx_description
1 polymer ?
#
loop_
_entity_poly.entity_id
_entity_poly.type
_entity_poly.pdbx_seq_one_letter_code
_entity_poly.pdbx_strand_id
1 'polypeptide(L)'
;MIRFLMIAGLLAATPAAAADACDVLTAKVIRVTGASLAGRTGAYAVFRAQDAERMSLDCRAPARITLASLDREPDKAYFALVGLAAWALTGADAERAEVLALNLHQDSLLADAPRRGATGRALMLCETGPRQDALAGDLTVCRIAPAALSRRRHAG
;
A
#
# COMPACT_ATOMS: atom_id res chain seq x y z
N MET A 1 58.34 12.06 -26.72
CA MET A 1 56.98 12.62 -26.65
C MET A 1 56.03 11.49 -26.32
N ILE A 2 55.65 11.34 -25.04
CA ILE A 2 54.76 10.28 -24.57
C ILE A 2 53.40 10.93 -24.34
N ARG A 3 52.37 10.50 -25.11
CA ARG A 3 50.97 10.96 -24.95
C ARG A 3 50.28 10.06 -23.91
N PHE A 4 49.95 10.63 -22.75
CA PHE A 4 49.09 9.98 -21.77
C PHE A 4 47.63 10.09 -22.24
N LEU A 5 46.99 8.96 -22.53
CA LEU A 5 45.54 8.85 -22.70
C LEU A 5 44.88 8.75 -21.31
N MET A 6 44.16 9.79 -20.92
CA MET A 6 43.27 9.73 -19.75
C MET A 6 41.97 9.02 -20.17
N ILE A 7 41.75 7.84 -19.62
CA ILE A 7 40.48 7.12 -19.74
C ILE A 7 39.59 7.63 -18.61
N ALA A 8 38.57 8.44 -18.95
CA ALA A 8 37.51 8.86 -18.02
C ALA A 8 36.55 7.69 -17.84
N GLY A 9 36.61 7.01 -16.69
CA GLY A 9 35.67 5.98 -16.32
C GLY A 9 34.33 6.62 -15.94
N LEU A 10 33.27 6.38 -16.73
CA LEU A 10 31.87 6.66 -16.33
C LEU A 10 31.48 5.68 -15.22
N LEU A 11 31.36 6.15 -14.01
CA LEU A 11 30.71 5.44 -12.91
C LEU A 11 29.20 5.44 -13.18
N ALA A 12 28.68 4.35 -13.71
CA ALA A 12 27.25 4.10 -13.79
C ALA A 12 26.70 3.95 -12.36
N ALA A 13 25.92 4.92 -11.90
CA ALA A 13 25.21 4.85 -10.63
C ALA A 13 24.21 3.69 -10.67
N THR A 14 24.42 2.70 -9.81
CA THR A 14 23.65 1.46 -9.74
C THR A 14 22.26 1.67 -9.14
N PRO A 15 21.23 0.88 -9.53
CA PRO A 15 19.84 0.96 -8.99
C PRO A 15 19.69 0.45 -7.54
N ALA A 16 20.76 0.34 -6.79
CA ALA A 16 20.77 -0.18 -5.41
C ALA A 16 19.89 0.63 -4.44
N ALA A 17 19.83 1.96 -4.61
CA ALA A 17 19.11 2.84 -3.69
C ALA A 17 17.57 2.62 -3.69
N ALA A 18 16.97 2.21 -4.81
CA ALA A 18 15.54 1.95 -4.89
C ALA A 18 15.15 0.59 -4.28
N ALA A 19 16.02 -0.40 -4.38
CA ALA A 19 15.86 -1.70 -3.73
C ALA A 19 15.94 -1.55 -2.21
N ASP A 20 16.90 -0.80 -1.69
CA ASP A 20 17.07 -0.55 -0.27
C ASP A 20 15.85 0.17 0.34
N ALA A 21 15.26 1.15 -0.35
CA ALA A 21 14.07 1.86 0.11
C ALA A 21 12.84 0.93 0.20
N CYS A 22 12.67 0.02 -0.75
CA CYS A 22 11.60 -0.98 -0.73
C CYS A 22 11.81 -2.00 0.38
N ASP A 23 13.05 -2.40 0.67
CA ASP A 23 13.38 -3.32 1.77
C ASP A 23 13.05 -2.70 3.12
N VAL A 24 13.41 -1.44 3.32
CA VAL A 24 13.07 -0.70 4.54
C VAL A 24 11.56 -0.60 4.74
N LEU A 25 10.83 -0.29 3.67
CA LEU A 25 9.37 -0.20 3.72
C LEU A 25 8.72 -1.58 3.98
N THR A 26 9.19 -2.63 3.30
CA THR A 26 8.75 -4.01 3.52
C THR A 26 8.96 -4.44 4.98
N ALA A 27 10.14 -4.21 5.53
CA ALA A 27 10.44 -4.50 6.93
C ALA A 27 9.55 -3.71 7.91
N LYS A 28 9.26 -2.45 7.60
CA LYS A 28 8.33 -1.63 8.39
C LYS A 28 6.92 -2.20 8.36
N VAL A 29 6.42 -2.58 7.18
CA VAL A 29 5.08 -3.21 7.03
C VAL A 29 5.01 -4.47 7.89
N ILE A 30 5.97 -5.38 7.79
CA ILE A 30 6.02 -6.61 8.60
C ILE A 30 5.96 -6.29 10.10
N ARG A 31 6.81 -5.39 10.56
CA ARG A 31 6.90 -5.04 11.99
C ARG A 31 5.62 -4.42 12.54
N VAL A 32 4.95 -3.59 11.74
CA VAL A 32 3.76 -2.85 12.16
C VAL A 32 2.50 -3.70 12.10
N THR A 33 2.37 -4.52 11.06
CA THR A 33 1.13 -5.30 10.83
C THR A 33 1.19 -6.70 11.41
N GLY A 34 2.36 -7.19 11.82
CA GLY A 34 2.55 -8.58 12.22
C GLY A 34 2.50 -9.58 11.06
N ALA A 35 2.34 -9.10 9.82
CA ALA A 35 2.34 -9.97 8.65
C ALA A 35 3.73 -10.57 8.39
N SER A 36 3.80 -11.71 7.71
CA SER A 36 5.04 -12.34 7.27
C SER A 36 5.23 -12.19 5.77
N LEU A 37 6.48 -12.06 5.31
CA LEU A 37 6.77 -12.00 3.88
C LEU A 37 6.53 -13.38 3.24
N ALA A 38 5.65 -13.44 2.25
CA ALA A 38 5.37 -14.64 1.47
C ALA A 38 6.24 -14.74 0.21
N GLY A 39 6.58 -13.60 -0.38
CA GLY A 39 7.44 -13.52 -1.56
C GLY A 39 7.71 -12.10 -1.98
N ARG A 40 8.76 -11.91 -2.78
CA ARG A 40 9.13 -10.63 -3.35
C ARG A 40 9.67 -10.78 -4.76
N THR A 41 9.28 -9.85 -5.65
CA THR A 41 9.80 -9.76 -7.02
C THR A 41 9.98 -8.29 -7.37
N GLY A 42 11.22 -7.84 -7.47
CA GLY A 42 11.57 -6.43 -7.74
C GLY A 42 10.95 -5.48 -6.70
N ALA A 43 10.12 -4.56 -7.16
CA ALA A 43 9.42 -3.58 -6.32
C ALA A 43 8.10 -4.09 -5.71
N TYR A 44 7.77 -5.36 -5.86
CA TYR A 44 6.51 -5.94 -5.41
C TYR A 44 6.75 -6.99 -4.33
N ALA A 45 6.09 -6.84 -3.18
CA ALA A 45 6.12 -7.78 -2.07
C ALA A 45 4.72 -8.30 -1.76
N VAL A 46 4.62 -9.59 -1.44
CA VAL A 46 3.39 -10.27 -1.02
C VAL A 46 3.57 -10.74 0.40
N PHE A 47 2.53 -10.59 1.21
CA PHE A 47 2.55 -10.96 2.63
C PHE A 47 1.46 -11.99 2.93
N ARG A 48 1.70 -12.78 3.97
CA ARG A 48 0.66 -13.53 4.68
C ARG A 48 0.28 -12.75 5.92
N ALA A 49 -0.97 -12.38 6.01
CA ALA A 49 -1.58 -11.74 7.17
C ALA A 49 -2.74 -12.62 7.66
N GLN A 50 -2.97 -12.68 8.96
CA GLN A 50 -4.00 -13.51 9.55
C GLN A 50 -5.40 -13.02 9.15
N ASP A 51 -5.57 -11.69 9.09
CA ASP A 51 -6.86 -11.03 8.94
C ASP A 51 -7.11 -10.53 7.50
N ALA A 52 -6.35 -11.02 6.53
CA ALA A 52 -6.57 -10.73 5.12
C ALA A 52 -6.17 -11.94 4.25
N GLU A 53 -6.99 -12.26 3.25
CA GLU A 53 -6.69 -13.30 2.27
C GLU A 53 -5.47 -12.93 1.41
N ARG A 54 -5.35 -11.65 1.06
CA ARG A 54 -4.22 -11.12 0.30
C ARG A 54 -3.76 -9.80 0.90
N MET A 55 -2.46 -9.67 1.01
CA MET A 55 -1.81 -8.41 1.32
C MET A 55 -0.59 -8.24 0.44
N SER A 56 -0.44 -7.08 -0.19
CA SER A 56 0.69 -6.79 -1.07
C SER A 56 1.12 -5.34 -0.97
N LEU A 57 2.41 -5.10 -1.25
CA LEU A 57 3.04 -3.79 -1.34
C LEU A 57 3.65 -3.64 -2.73
N ASP A 58 3.29 -2.58 -3.43
CA ASP A 58 3.98 -2.08 -4.61
C ASP A 58 4.81 -0.86 -4.18
N CYS A 59 6.13 -0.97 -4.25
CA CYS A 59 7.05 0.11 -3.86
C CYS A 59 7.24 1.17 -4.94
N ARG A 60 6.72 0.98 -6.14
CA ARG A 60 6.81 1.99 -7.21
C ARG A 60 6.06 3.26 -6.79
N ALA A 61 6.62 4.41 -7.11
CA ALA A 61 6.08 5.69 -6.67
C ALA A 61 4.79 6.07 -7.42
N PRO A 62 3.72 6.44 -6.72
CA PRO A 62 3.56 6.41 -5.27
C PRO A 62 3.36 4.97 -4.76
N ALA A 63 4.09 4.60 -3.70
CA ALA A 63 3.96 3.27 -3.11
C ALA A 63 2.51 2.98 -2.68
N ARG A 64 2.09 1.71 -2.78
CA ARG A 64 0.72 1.30 -2.51
C ARG A 64 0.66 -0.02 -1.76
N ILE A 65 -0.20 -0.10 -0.75
CA ILE A 65 -0.58 -1.36 -0.12
C ILE A 65 -2.00 -1.71 -0.55
N THR A 66 -2.21 -2.99 -0.89
CA THR A 66 -3.53 -3.55 -1.21
C THR A 66 -3.80 -4.70 -0.25
N LEU A 67 -4.97 -4.67 0.39
CA LEU A 67 -5.50 -5.74 1.22
C LEU A 67 -6.82 -6.23 0.62
N ALA A 68 -7.05 -7.54 0.69
CA ALA A 68 -8.30 -8.14 0.22
C ALA A 68 -8.79 -9.20 1.20
N SER A 69 -10.11 -9.27 1.37
CA SER A 69 -10.83 -10.31 2.09
C SER A 69 -11.81 -11.00 1.14
N LEU A 70 -12.01 -12.30 1.33
CA LEU A 70 -13.03 -13.08 0.61
C LEU A 70 -14.44 -12.85 1.18
N ASP A 71 -14.54 -12.16 2.30
CA ASP A 71 -15.81 -11.84 2.92
C ASP A 71 -16.37 -10.53 2.35
N ARG A 72 -17.66 -10.53 2.05
CA ARG A 72 -18.41 -9.32 1.69
C ARG A 72 -18.44 -8.32 2.85
N GLU A 73 -18.51 -8.81 4.06
CA GLU A 73 -18.52 -8.06 5.31
C GLU A 73 -17.42 -8.57 6.22
N PRO A 74 -16.15 -8.18 5.98
CA PRO A 74 -15.02 -8.59 6.81
C PRO A 74 -15.23 -8.16 8.26
N ASP A 75 -14.66 -8.92 9.17
CA ASP A 75 -14.68 -8.57 10.58
C ASP A 75 -13.81 -7.32 10.90
N LYS A 76 -13.90 -6.85 12.14
CA LYS A 76 -13.14 -5.67 12.56
C LYS A 76 -11.62 -5.85 12.49
N ALA A 77 -11.12 -7.09 12.58
CA ALA A 77 -9.68 -7.35 12.53
C ALA A 77 -9.08 -7.04 11.15
N TYR A 78 -9.86 -7.27 10.07
CA TYR A 78 -9.47 -6.82 8.73
C TYR A 78 -9.28 -5.29 8.66
N PHE A 79 -10.22 -4.51 9.21
CA PHE A 79 -10.14 -3.05 9.19
C PHE A 79 -9.03 -2.51 10.09
N ALA A 80 -8.78 -3.15 11.23
CA ALA A 80 -7.64 -2.86 12.09
C ALA A 80 -6.31 -3.08 11.34
N LEU A 81 -6.20 -4.18 10.58
CA LEU A 81 -5.05 -4.45 9.72
C LEU A 81 -4.89 -3.38 8.62
N VAL A 82 -5.99 -2.91 8.00
CA VAL A 82 -5.97 -1.79 7.05
C VAL A 82 -5.43 -0.52 7.71
N GLY A 83 -5.86 -0.21 8.94
CA GLY A 83 -5.36 0.91 9.73
C GLY A 83 -3.85 0.83 10.00
N LEU A 84 -3.36 -0.32 10.43
CA LEU A 84 -1.94 -0.58 10.65
C LEU A 84 -1.11 -0.45 9.35
N ALA A 85 -1.65 -0.97 8.24
CA ALA A 85 -1.01 -0.84 6.93
C ALA A 85 -0.92 0.63 6.48
N ALA A 86 -1.95 1.44 6.74
CA ALA A 86 -1.94 2.87 6.47
C ALA A 86 -0.86 3.60 7.30
N TRP A 87 -0.75 3.27 8.59
CA TRP A 87 0.31 3.80 9.43
C TRP A 87 1.70 3.39 8.94
N ALA A 88 1.90 2.12 8.59
CA ALA A 88 3.17 1.63 8.06
C ALA A 88 3.60 2.37 6.79
N LEU A 89 2.66 2.60 5.86
CA LEU A 89 2.95 3.22 4.57
C LEU A 89 3.12 4.74 4.65
N THR A 90 2.27 5.43 5.42
CA THR A 90 2.12 6.89 5.34
C THR A 90 2.41 7.63 6.64
N GLY A 91 2.43 6.92 7.78
CA GLY A 91 2.48 7.51 9.11
C GLY A 91 1.14 8.12 9.56
N ALA A 92 0.03 7.82 8.88
CA ALA A 92 -1.30 8.21 9.32
C ALA A 92 -1.66 7.50 10.64
N ASP A 93 -2.52 8.10 11.43
CA ASP A 93 -3.04 7.50 12.65
C ASP A 93 -3.82 6.22 12.32
N ALA A 94 -3.44 5.09 12.94
CA ALA A 94 -3.96 3.77 12.60
C ALA A 94 -5.45 3.64 12.92
N GLU A 95 -5.90 4.14 14.08
CA GLU A 95 -7.29 4.05 14.52
C GLU A 95 -8.21 4.88 13.61
N ARG A 96 -7.79 6.10 13.26
CA ARG A 96 -8.54 6.93 12.30
C ARG A 96 -8.59 6.31 10.91
N ALA A 97 -7.51 5.65 10.49
CA ALA A 97 -7.47 4.95 9.22
C ALA A 97 -8.38 3.71 9.22
N GLU A 98 -8.44 2.96 10.32
CA GLU A 98 -9.39 1.86 10.54
C GLU A 98 -10.84 2.33 10.41
N VAL A 99 -11.22 3.39 11.16
CA VAL A 99 -12.56 3.97 11.10
C VAL A 99 -12.91 4.46 9.69
N LEU A 100 -11.96 5.11 9.01
CA LEU A 100 -12.17 5.52 7.62
C LEU A 100 -12.41 4.32 6.70
N ALA A 101 -11.59 3.25 6.82
CA ALA A 101 -11.74 2.06 6.00
C ALA A 101 -13.12 1.40 6.19
N LEU A 102 -13.57 1.27 7.43
CA LEU A 102 -14.88 0.74 7.76
C LEU A 102 -16.01 1.59 7.13
N ASN A 103 -15.96 2.90 7.25
CA ASN A 103 -16.95 3.80 6.67
C ASN A 103 -16.95 3.69 5.13
N LEU A 104 -15.77 3.70 4.49
CA LEU A 104 -15.67 3.55 3.04
C LEU A 104 -16.21 2.20 2.55
N HIS A 105 -15.98 1.13 3.33
CA HIS A 105 -16.55 -0.18 3.04
C HIS A 105 -18.08 -0.16 3.11
N GLN A 106 -18.66 0.35 4.18
CA GLN A 106 -20.11 0.48 4.34
C GLN A 106 -20.73 1.32 3.21
N ASP A 107 -20.12 2.46 2.90
CA ASP A 107 -20.57 3.31 1.80
C ASP A 107 -20.45 2.62 0.44
N SER A 108 -19.44 1.76 0.25
CA SER A 108 -19.27 1.00 -0.99
C SER A 108 -20.35 -0.07 -1.17
N LEU A 109 -20.76 -0.72 -0.07
CA LEU A 109 -21.87 -1.67 -0.07
C LEU A 109 -23.20 -1.02 -0.41
N LEU A 110 -23.46 0.15 0.19
CA LEU A 110 -24.71 0.89 -0.04
C LEU A 110 -24.83 1.43 -1.45
N ALA A 111 -23.72 1.77 -2.07
CA ALA A 111 -23.70 2.41 -3.39
C ALA A 111 -23.37 1.46 -4.53
N ASP A 112 -22.99 0.21 -4.21
CA ASP A 112 -22.48 -0.78 -5.18
C ASP A 112 -21.36 -0.19 -6.06
N ALA A 113 -20.45 0.56 -5.44
CA ALA A 113 -19.39 1.29 -6.13
C ALA A 113 -18.20 1.58 -5.21
N PRO A 114 -16.98 1.68 -5.75
CA PRO A 114 -15.79 2.04 -4.98
C PRO A 114 -15.96 3.39 -4.26
N ARG A 115 -15.49 3.47 -3.02
CA ARG A 115 -15.48 4.69 -2.21
C ARG A 115 -14.07 5.11 -1.86
N ARG A 116 -13.85 6.41 -1.86
CA ARG A 116 -12.54 7.01 -1.60
C ARG A 116 -12.62 8.03 -0.48
N GLY A 117 -11.61 8.04 0.36
CA GLY A 117 -11.45 9.01 1.43
C GLY A 117 -9.98 9.21 1.80
N ALA A 118 -9.72 10.16 2.67
CA ALA A 118 -8.38 10.43 3.17
C ALA A 118 -8.40 10.71 4.66
N THR A 119 -7.36 10.28 5.36
CA THR A 119 -7.10 10.63 6.75
C THR A 119 -5.61 10.89 6.94
N GLY A 120 -5.27 12.06 7.49
CA GLY A 120 -3.89 12.48 7.60
C GLY A 120 -3.18 12.44 6.24
N ARG A 121 -2.15 11.62 6.13
CA ARG A 121 -1.35 11.43 4.91
C ARG A 121 -1.73 10.19 4.10
N ALA A 122 -2.75 9.46 4.50
CA ALA A 122 -3.25 8.29 3.80
C ALA A 122 -4.45 8.64 2.91
N LEU A 123 -4.36 8.28 1.64
CA LEU A 123 -5.47 8.18 0.71
C LEU A 123 -5.90 6.72 0.64
N MET A 124 -7.19 6.47 0.74
CA MET A 124 -7.74 5.12 0.81
C MET A 124 -8.89 4.97 -0.19
N LEU A 125 -8.98 3.81 -0.82
CA LEU A 125 -10.09 3.40 -1.67
C LEU A 125 -10.50 2.00 -1.26
N CYS A 126 -11.78 1.82 -0.87
CA CYS A 126 -12.36 0.51 -0.59
C CYS A 126 -13.49 0.22 -1.55
N GLU A 127 -13.61 -1.03 -1.96
CA GLU A 127 -14.66 -1.54 -2.83
C GLU A 127 -15.02 -2.98 -2.41
N THR A 128 -16.28 -3.34 -2.58
CA THR A 128 -16.77 -4.70 -2.42
C THR A 128 -17.59 -5.06 -3.64
N GLY A 129 -17.35 -6.21 -4.21
CA GLY A 129 -18.06 -6.66 -5.39
C GLY A 129 -17.81 -8.13 -5.68
N PRO A 130 -18.51 -8.69 -6.68
CA PRO A 130 -18.33 -10.08 -7.07
C PRO A 130 -16.90 -10.34 -7.54
N ARG A 131 -16.38 -11.51 -7.21
CA ARG A 131 -15.10 -11.98 -7.72
C ARG A 131 -15.18 -12.14 -9.23
N GLN A 132 -14.11 -11.72 -9.92
CA GLN A 132 -13.99 -11.86 -11.37
C GLN A 132 -13.25 -13.15 -11.78
N ASP A 133 -12.83 -13.96 -10.80
CA ASP A 133 -12.24 -15.26 -11.07
C ASP A 133 -13.32 -16.38 -11.14
N ALA A 134 -12.90 -17.60 -11.48
CA ALA A 134 -13.80 -18.75 -11.63
C ALA A 134 -14.46 -19.21 -10.32
N LEU A 135 -14.14 -18.59 -9.18
CA LEU A 135 -14.68 -18.91 -7.87
C LEU A 135 -15.84 -17.98 -7.55
N ALA A 136 -16.97 -18.55 -7.14
CA ALA A 136 -18.12 -17.76 -6.69
C ALA A 136 -17.80 -17.05 -5.36
N GLY A 137 -18.38 -15.86 -5.17
CA GLY A 137 -18.27 -15.10 -3.93
C GLY A 137 -17.96 -13.63 -4.18
N ASP A 138 -17.91 -12.87 -3.09
CA ASP A 138 -17.55 -11.46 -3.08
C ASP A 138 -16.06 -11.29 -2.73
N LEU A 139 -15.53 -10.13 -3.05
CA LEU A 139 -14.19 -9.69 -2.68
C LEU A 139 -14.26 -8.26 -2.17
N THR A 140 -13.84 -8.06 -0.92
CA THR A 140 -13.63 -6.73 -0.35
C THR A 140 -12.17 -6.36 -0.49
N VAL A 141 -11.90 -5.21 -1.12
CA VAL A 141 -10.53 -4.73 -1.36
C VAL A 141 -10.39 -3.30 -0.86
N CYS A 142 -9.36 -3.06 -0.03
CA CYS A 142 -8.92 -1.71 0.33
C CYS A 142 -7.52 -1.45 -0.22
N ARG A 143 -7.33 -0.31 -0.88
CA ARG A 143 -6.04 0.17 -1.41
C ARG A 143 -5.65 1.44 -0.70
N ILE A 144 -4.40 1.49 -0.26
CA ILE A 144 -3.83 2.60 0.50
C ILE A 144 -2.67 3.18 -0.28
N ALA A 145 -2.61 4.50 -0.39
CA ALA A 145 -1.50 5.24 -0.99
C ALA A 145 -1.22 6.51 -0.19
N PRO A 146 -0.02 7.11 -0.31
CA PRO A 146 0.21 8.44 0.23
C PRO A 146 -0.72 9.47 -0.44
N ALA A 147 -1.34 10.32 0.37
CA ALA A 147 -2.07 11.47 -0.15
C ALA A 147 -1.07 12.43 -0.82
N ALA A 148 -1.40 12.90 -2.01
CA ALA A 148 -0.62 13.95 -2.64
C ALA A 148 -0.60 15.17 -1.72
N LEU A 149 0.60 15.66 -1.37
CA LEU A 149 0.73 16.92 -0.66
C LEU A 149 0.20 18.01 -1.60
N SER A 150 -0.99 18.52 -1.31
CA SER A 150 -1.46 19.72 -2.00
C SER A 150 -0.47 20.84 -1.64
N ARG A 151 0.39 21.22 -2.60
CA ARG A 151 1.15 22.46 -2.49
C ARG A 151 0.10 23.58 -2.42
N ARG A 152 -0.22 24.05 -1.22
CA ARG A 152 -0.91 25.33 -1.06
C ARG A 152 -0.01 26.35 -1.75
N ARG A 153 -0.38 26.75 -2.98
CA ARG A 153 0.16 27.97 -3.56
C ARG A 153 -0.32 29.08 -2.65
N HIS A 154 0.55 29.60 -1.82
CA HIS A 154 0.36 30.90 -1.25
C HIS A 154 0.43 31.86 -2.43
N ALA A 155 -0.72 32.23 -2.96
CA ALA A 155 -0.86 33.45 -3.74
C ALA A 155 -0.74 34.60 -2.73
N GLY A 156 0.46 35.21 -2.68
CA GLY A 156 0.70 36.50 -2.05
C GLY A 156 0.28 37.61 -3.00
#